data_3633d87af9d49117a8aa004a570abe11
#
_entry.id   3633d87af9d49117a8aa004a570abe11
#
_cell.length_a   1.000
_cell.length_b   1.000
_cell.length_c   1.000
_cell.angle_alpha   90.00
_cell.angle_beta   90.00
_cell.angle_gamma   90.00
#
_symmetry.space_group_name_H-M   'P 1'
#
loop_
_entity.id
_entity.type
_entity.pdbx_description
1 polymer ?
#
loop_
_entity_poly.entity_id
_entity_poly.type
_entity_poly.pdbx_seq_one_letter_code
_entity_poly.pdbx_strand_id
1 'polypeptide(L)'
;MSESFGDRIRKARLRYGMSQAELARRIKVSLNTMNKIELGETPDPRASRIKAIADVLRVSADYLLGRQDDPEIEVFPAAVA
;
A
#
# COMPACT_ATOMS: atom_id res chain seq x y z
N MET A 1 17.39 1.95 9.89
CA MET A 1 17.20 1.90 8.46
C MET A 1 15.75 2.11 8.11
N SER A 2 15.49 2.96 7.16
CA SER A 2 14.13 3.25 6.81
C SER A 2 13.63 2.24 5.80
N GLU A 3 12.35 1.96 5.88
CA GLU A 3 11.72 1.06 4.94
C GLU A 3 11.41 1.80 3.66
N SER A 4 11.52 1.09 2.54
CA SER A 4 11.17 1.68 1.27
C SER A 4 9.64 1.71 1.11
N PHE A 5 9.20 2.43 0.09
CA PHE A 5 7.79 2.47 -0.26
C PHE A 5 7.25 1.05 -0.49
N GLY A 6 7.99 0.26 -1.25
CA GLY A 6 7.57 -1.11 -1.52
C GLY A 6 7.49 -1.96 -0.27
N ASP A 7 8.44 -1.78 0.65
CA ASP A 7 8.42 -2.51 1.90
C ASP A 7 7.17 -2.18 2.71
N ARG A 8 6.80 -0.91 2.74
CA ARG A 8 5.64 -0.50 3.50
C ARG A 8 4.35 -1.03 2.88
N ILE A 9 4.28 -1.06 1.56
CA ILE A 9 3.14 -1.66 0.88
C ILE A 9 3.04 -3.14 1.26
N ARG A 10 4.16 -3.83 1.20
CA ARG A 10 4.17 -5.26 1.48
C ARG A 10 3.75 -5.54 2.91
N LYS A 11 4.25 -4.76 3.87
CA LYS A 11 3.88 -4.94 5.26
C LYS A 11 2.39 -4.69 5.48
N ALA A 12 1.88 -3.63 4.90
CA ALA A 12 0.46 -3.31 5.04
C ALA A 12 -0.40 -4.38 4.39
N ARG A 13 0.04 -4.88 3.24
CA ARG A 13 -0.69 -5.93 2.55
C ARG A 13 -0.75 -7.20 3.39
N LEU A 14 0.37 -7.60 3.94
CA LEU A 14 0.43 -8.82 4.76
C LEU A 14 -0.39 -8.67 6.04
N ARG A 15 -0.36 -7.49 6.62
CA ARG A 15 -1.16 -7.22 7.80
C ARG A 15 -2.64 -7.31 7.50
N TYR A 16 -3.04 -6.82 6.34
CA TYR A 16 -4.43 -6.90 5.92
C TYR A 16 -4.84 -8.32 5.57
N GLY A 17 -3.86 -9.18 5.30
CA GLY A 17 -4.16 -10.56 4.93
C GLY A 17 -4.43 -10.73 3.44
N MET A 18 -3.88 -9.88 2.62
CA MET A 18 -4.16 -9.88 1.19
C MET A 18 -2.95 -10.40 0.42
N SER A 19 -3.20 -11.19 -0.62
CA SER A 19 -2.13 -11.65 -1.48
C SER A 19 -1.72 -10.53 -2.44
N GLN A 20 -0.53 -10.67 -3.00
CA GLN A 20 -0.05 -9.72 -3.98
C GLN A 20 -0.98 -9.69 -5.21
N ALA A 21 -1.44 -10.87 -5.62
CA ALA A 21 -2.33 -10.96 -6.77
C ALA A 21 -3.66 -10.25 -6.49
N GLU A 22 -4.16 -10.38 -5.29
CA GLU A 22 -5.41 -9.73 -4.92
C GLU A 22 -5.26 -8.21 -4.96
N LEU A 23 -4.18 -7.71 -4.41
CA LEU A 23 -3.94 -6.27 -4.42
C LEU A 23 -3.79 -5.77 -5.85
N ALA A 24 -3.03 -6.50 -6.67
CA ALA A 24 -2.85 -6.13 -8.06
C ALA A 24 -4.18 -6.01 -8.78
N ARG A 25 -5.06 -6.98 -8.55
CA ARG A 25 -6.37 -6.99 -9.18
C ARG A 25 -7.19 -5.78 -8.73
N ARG A 26 -7.12 -5.45 -7.46
CA ARG A 26 -7.93 -4.36 -6.94
C ARG A 26 -7.50 -3.00 -7.41
N ILE A 27 -6.20 -2.81 -7.65
CA ILE A 27 -5.73 -1.53 -8.17
C ILE A 27 -5.54 -1.58 -9.69
N LYS A 28 -5.95 -2.69 -10.31
CA LYS A 28 -6.02 -2.82 -11.76
C LYS A 28 -4.65 -2.74 -12.42
N VAL A 29 -3.70 -3.45 -11.86
CA VAL A 29 -2.38 -3.60 -12.48
C VAL A 29 -2.08 -5.09 -12.60
N SER A 30 -1.09 -5.43 -13.41
CA SER A 30 -0.70 -6.83 -13.55
C SER A 30 0.05 -7.26 -12.29
N LEU A 31 0.09 -8.57 -12.07
CA LEU A 31 0.85 -9.12 -10.96
C LEU A 31 2.33 -8.76 -11.11
N ASN A 32 2.83 -8.77 -12.33
CA ASN A 32 4.21 -8.41 -12.58
C ASN A 32 4.49 -6.97 -12.16
N THR A 33 3.58 -6.07 -12.49
CA THR A 33 3.71 -4.68 -12.09
C THR A 33 3.68 -4.54 -10.57
N MET A 34 2.77 -5.27 -9.92
CA MET A 34 2.66 -5.21 -8.48
C MET A 34 3.95 -5.70 -7.82
N ASN A 35 4.51 -6.77 -8.35
CA ASN A 35 5.75 -7.29 -7.82
C ASN A 35 6.88 -6.28 -7.94
N LYS A 36 6.95 -5.59 -9.07
CA LYS A 36 7.98 -4.56 -9.25
C LYS A 36 7.80 -3.40 -8.30
N ILE A 37 6.56 -3.04 -8.04
CA ILE A 37 6.27 -1.96 -7.08
C ILE A 37 6.79 -2.35 -5.71
N GLU A 38 6.51 -3.55 -5.27
CA GLU A 38 6.94 -3.99 -3.94
C GLU A 38 8.44 -4.16 -3.84
N LEU A 39 9.09 -4.49 -4.95
CA LEU A 39 10.54 -4.61 -4.97
C LEU A 39 11.25 -3.28 -5.10
N GLY A 40 10.51 -2.22 -5.33
CA GLY A 40 11.13 -0.91 -5.47
C GLY A 40 11.73 -0.67 -6.84
N GLU A 41 11.35 -1.46 -7.83
CA GLU A 41 11.89 -1.33 -9.17
C GLU A 41 11.12 -0.35 -10.03
N THR A 42 10.01 0.13 -9.53
CA THR A 42 9.22 1.12 -10.25
C THR A 42 9.63 2.48 -9.77
N PRO A 43 10.10 3.36 -10.66
CA PRO A 43 10.42 4.71 -10.25
C PRO A 43 9.11 5.42 -9.97
N ASP A 44 9.02 6.23 -9.07
CA ASP A 44 7.91 7.14 -8.76
C ASP A 44 6.51 6.65 -9.14
N PRO A 45 5.87 5.89 -8.29
CA PRO A 45 4.46 5.54 -8.56
C PRO A 45 3.63 6.81 -8.54
N ARG A 46 2.65 6.85 -9.43
CA ARG A 46 1.79 8.02 -9.52
C ARG A 46 0.98 8.20 -8.25
N ALA A 47 0.66 9.45 -7.94
CA ALA A 47 -0.13 9.77 -6.77
C ALA A 47 -1.46 9.01 -6.75
N SER A 48 -2.10 8.86 -7.90
CA SER A 48 -3.35 8.13 -7.96
C SER A 48 -3.16 6.67 -7.58
N ARG A 49 -2.03 6.08 -7.95
CA ARG A 49 -1.75 4.70 -7.61
C ARG A 49 -1.47 4.56 -6.12
N ILE A 50 -0.74 5.52 -5.55
CA ILE A 50 -0.47 5.52 -4.13
C ILE A 50 -1.77 5.59 -3.35
N LYS A 51 -2.66 6.47 -3.78
CA LYS A 51 -3.94 6.61 -3.13
C LYS A 51 -4.77 5.34 -3.24
N ALA A 52 -4.76 4.73 -4.41
CA ALA A 52 -5.51 3.49 -4.61
C ALA A 52 -5.01 2.38 -3.69
N ILE A 53 -3.70 2.24 -3.58
CA ILE A 53 -3.12 1.23 -2.71
C ILE A 53 -3.47 1.53 -1.25
N ALA A 54 -3.33 2.77 -0.85
CA ALA A 54 -3.63 3.17 0.51
C ALA A 54 -5.09 2.88 0.86
N ASP A 55 -5.99 3.22 -0.06
CA ASP A 55 -7.42 2.99 0.16
C ASP A 55 -7.73 1.50 0.30
N VAL A 56 -7.14 0.67 -0.55
CA VAL A 56 -7.40 -0.77 -0.50
C VAL A 56 -6.85 -1.38 0.78
N LEU A 57 -5.66 -0.97 1.18
CA LEU A 57 -5.00 -1.53 2.34
C LEU A 57 -5.40 -0.85 3.65
N ARG A 58 -6.19 0.20 3.56
CA ARG A 58 -6.70 0.90 4.73
C ARG A 58 -5.61 1.52 5.57
N VAL A 59 -4.61 2.09 4.91
CA VAL A 59 -3.54 2.81 5.57
C VAL A 59 -3.48 4.20 4.96
N SER A 60 -2.77 5.10 5.61
CA SER A 60 -2.63 6.44 5.08
C SER A 60 -1.60 6.46 3.97
N ALA A 61 -1.79 7.37 3.02
CA ALA A 61 -0.81 7.57 1.97
C ALA A 61 0.51 8.07 2.56
N ASP A 62 0.43 8.86 3.62
CA ASP A 62 1.62 9.38 4.27
C ASP A 62 2.48 8.25 4.85
N TYR A 63 1.84 7.22 5.39
CA TYR A 63 2.58 6.07 5.86
C TYR A 63 3.33 5.40 4.71
N LEU A 64 2.64 5.19 3.58
CA LEU A 64 3.27 4.54 2.44
C LEU A 64 4.42 5.35 1.90
N LEU A 65 4.31 6.66 1.97
CA LEU A 65 5.35 7.56 1.47
C LEU A 65 6.48 7.76 2.46
N GLY A 66 6.36 7.17 3.65
CA GLY A 66 7.42 7.30 4.64
C GLY A 66 7.37 8.59 5.44
N ARG A 67 6.27 9.32 5.36
CA ARG A 67 6.14 10.58 6.08
C ARG A 67 5.70 10.39 7.52
N GLN A 68 5.17 9.21 7.83
CA GLN A 68 4.84 8.86 9.20
C GLN A 68 5.08 7.38 9.38
N ASP A 69 5.41 6.97 10.58
CA ASP A 69 5.74 5.57 10.84
C ASP A 69 4.52 4.75 11.22
N ASP A 70 3.47 5.40 11.66
CA ASP A 70 2.26 4.73 12.08
C ASP A 70 1.30 4.66 10.89
N PRO A 71 0.87 3.47 10.49
CA PRO A 71 -0.04 3.35 9.36
C PRO A 71 -1.37 4.04 9.58
N GLU A 72 -1.77 4.20 10.82
CA GLU A 72 -2.99 4.94 11.14
C GLU A 72 -4.14 4.55 10.23
N ILE A 73 -4.76 3.44 10.55
CA ILE A 73 -5.81 2.89 9.74
C ILE A 73 -7.02 3.79 9.79
N GLU A 74 -7.54 4.08 8.62
CA GLU A 74 -8.61 5.05 8.51
C GLU A 74 -9.99 4.47 8.68
N VAL A 75 -10.08 3.25 9.11
CA VAL A 75 -11.37 2.64 9.24
C VAL A 75 -11.98 2.85 10.59
N PHE A 76 -11.27 3.49 11.48
CA PHE A 76 -11.79 3.68 12.81
C PHE A 76 -13.18 4.25 12.85
N PRO A 77 -13.46 5.29 12.09
CA PRO A 77 -14.78 5.88 12.17
C PRO A 77 -15.84 4.88 11.84
N ALA A 78 -15.58 4.08 10.83
CA ALA A 78 -16.54 3.09 10.42
C ALA A 78 -16.70 2.04 11.50
N ALA A 79 -15.62 1.66 12.10
CA ALA A 79 -15.67 0.64 13.13
C ALA A 79 -16.44 1.16 14.33
N VAL A 80 -16.33 2.42 14.58
CA VAL A 80 -16.99 3.02 15.69
C VAL A 80 -18.47 3.16 15.46
N ALA A 81 -18.81 3.42 14.25
CA ALA A 81 -20.21 3.57 13.91
C ALA A 81 -20.92 2.26 14.10
#